data_544d52f7631e76ca27aec53eb7038a85
#
_entry.id   544d52f7631e76ca27aec53eb7038a85
#
_cell.length_a   1.000
_cell.length_b   1.000
_cell.length_c   1.000
_cell.angle_alpha   90.00
_cell.angle_beta   90.00
_cell.angle_gamma   90.00
#
_symmetry.space_group_name_H-M   'P 1'
#
loop_
_entity.id
_entity.type
_entity.pdbx_description
1 polymer ?
#
loop_
_entity_poly.entity_id
_entity_poly.type
_entity_poly.pdbx_seq_one_letter_code
_entity_poly.pdbx_strand_id
1 'polypeptide(L)'
;MITRKEELKKLVNEKTVTTDGHHVELVANIGSAKDLVGVKENGGEGVGLFRTEFLYMESAELPTEEQQFEVYKEVLEGMEGKPVVVRTLDIGGDKEIEAIDLPKEMNPFLGVRAIRLCFQREDIFRTQLRALLRASVYGDLRIMFPMIAALGEFRKAKGIL
;
A
#
# COMPACT_ATOMS: atom_id res chain seq x y z
N MET A 1 -8.43 -29.74 -11.63
CA MET A 1 -8.01 -28.39 -11.15
C MET A 1 -6.66 -27.94 -11.70
N ILE A 2 -5.75 -28.81 -12.02
CA ILE A 2 -4.42 -28.48 -12.58
C ILE A 2 -4.56 -27.82 -13.97
N THR A 3 -5.47 -28.28 -14.80
CA THR A 3 -5.73 -27.80 -16.15
C THR A 3 -6.13 -26.32 -16.27
N ARG A 4 -6.96 -25.78 -15.35
CA ARG A 4 -7.40 -24.38 -15.41
C ARG A 4 -6.26 -23.38 -15.12
N LYS A 5 -5.35 -23.72 -14.19
CA LYS A 5 -4.20 -22.88 -13.87
C LYS A 5 -3.19 -22.81 -15.02
N GLU A 6 -3.04 -23.93 -15.74
CA GLU A 6 -2.18 -24.01 -16.93
C GLU A 6 -2.76 -23.26 -18.12
N GLU A 7 -4.08 -23.28 -18.28
CA GLU A 7 -4.77 -22.47 -19.30
C GLU A 7 -4.62 -20.98 -19.04
N LEU A 8 -4.75 -20.53 -17.78
CA LEU A 8 -4.58 -19.14 -17.40
C LEU A 8 -3.16 -18.62 -17.62
N LYS A 9 -2.13 -19.46 -17.47
CA LYS A 9 -0.75 -19.09 -17.76
C LYS A 9 -0.52 -18.65 -19.20
N LYS A 10 -1.33 -19.12 -20.15
CA LYS A 10 -1.23 -18.70 -21.56
C LYS A 10 -1.67 -17.25 -21.77
N LEU A 11 -2.44 -16.69 -20.83
CA LEU A 11 -2.97 -15.34 -20.91
C LEU A 11 -2.07 -14.27 -20.27
N VAL A 12 -0.95 -14.68 -19.62
CA VAL A 12 -0.07 -13.78 -18.85
C VAL A 12 0.46 -12.60 -19.67
N ASN A 13 0.68 -12.80 -20.95
CA ASN A 13 1.20 -11.76 -21.87
C ASN A 13 0.12 -11.10 -22.74
N GLU A 14 -1.15 -11.46 -22.52
CA GLU A 14 -2.24 -10.86 -23.26
C GLU A 14 -2.58 -9.47 -22.70
N LYS A 15 -2.96 -8.56 -23.60
CA LYS A 15 -3.41 -7.22 -23.18
C LYS A 15 -4.75 -7.31 -22.46
N THR A 16 -4.85 -6.64 -21.31
CA THR A 16 -6.07 -6.60 -20.49
C THR A 16 -7.03 -5.55 -21.07
N VAL A 17 -7.80 -5.95 -22.07
CA VAL A 17 -8.74 -5.09 -22.78
C VAL A 17 -10.15 -5.67 -22.78
N THR A 18 -11.15 -4.81 -22.72
CA THR A 18 -12.56 -5.18 -22.90
C THR A 18 -12.84 -5.50 -24.37
N THR A 19 -14.01 -6.07 -24.69
CA THR A 19 -14.39 -6.44 -26.06
C THR A 19 -14.53 -5.23 -27.00
N ASP A 20 -14.73 -4.03 -26.47
CA ASP A 20 -14.75 -2.76 -27.20
C ASP A 20 -13.37 -2.07 -27.26
N GLY A 21 -12.31 -2.74 -26.78
CA GLY A 21 -10.92 -2.28 -26.88
C GLY A 21 -10.46 -1.33 -25.78
N HIS A 22 -11.24 -1.15 -24.72
CA HIS A 22 -10.82 -0.33 -23.57
C HIS A 22 -9.83 -1.11 -22.70
N HIS A 23 -8.65 -0.52 -22.42
CA HIS A 23 -7.67 -1.10 -21.52
C HIS A 23 -8.08 -0.96 -20.06
N VAL A 24 -7.98 -2.05 -19.30
CA VAL A 24 -8.22 -2.10 -17.86
C VAL A 24 -6.95 -2.56 -17.16
N GLU A 25 -6.38 -1.73 -16.31
CA GLU A 25 -5.15 -2.07 -15.57
C GLU A 25 -5.36 -3.29 -14.66
N LEU A 26 -4.59 -4.36 -14.89
CA LEU A 26 -4.56 -5.55 -14.05
C LEU A 26 -3.46 -5.39 -13.00
N VAL A 27 -3.84 -4.99 -11.79
CA VAL A 27 -2.91 -4.68 -10.71
C VAL A 27 -3.07 -5.62 -9.52
N ALA A 28 -1.99 -5.82 -8.76
CA ALA A 28 -1.96 -6.76 -7.65
C ALA A 28 -2.06 -6.06 -6.29
N ASN A 29 -2.53 -6.82 -5.28
CA ASN A 29 -2.39 -6.47 -3.87
C ASN A 29 -1.16 -7.16 -3.31
N ILE A 30 -0.28 -6.42 -2.65
CA ILE A 30 0.92 -6.94 -2.00
C ILE A 30 0.99 -6.54 -0.53
N GLY A 31 1.72 -7.33 0.27
CA GLY A 31 2.07 -7.03 1.66
C GLY A 31 3.57 -6.82 1.85
N SER A 32 4.39 -7.28 0.89
CA SER A 32 5.86 -7.20 0.95
C SER A 32 6.48 -7.16 -0.44
N ALA A 33 7.76 -6.79 -0.53
CA ALA A 33 8.52 -6.86 -1.78
C ALA A 33 8.65 -8.29 -2.34
N LYS A 34 8.58 -9.31 -1.49
CA LYS A 34 8.62 -10.72 -1.90
C LYS A 34 7.47 -11.12 -2.82
N ASP A 35 6.33 -10.45 -2.69
CA ASP A 35 5.14 -10.71 -3.51
C ASP A 35 5.34 -10.30 -4.98
N LEU A 36 6.34 -9.45 -5.29
CA LEU A 36 6.59 -8.96 -6.64
C LEU A 36 6.90 -10.06 -7.64
N VAL A 37 7.54 -11.15 -7.19
CA VAL A 37 7.80 -12.32 -8.05
C VAL A 37 6.48 -12.86 -8.59
N GLY A 38 5.51 -13.07 -7.70
CA GLY A 38 4.18 -13.55 -8.09
C GLY A 38 3.42 -12.54 -8.97
N VAL A 39 3.57 -11.24 -8.73
CA VAL A 39 2.97 -10.19 -9.57
C VAL A 39 3.48 -10.29 -11.01
N LYS A 40 4.80 -10.37 -11.19
CA LYS A 40 5.44 -10.47 -12.51
C LYS A 40 5.09 -11.79 -13.21
N GLU A 41 5.16 -12.91 -12.51
CA GLU A 41 4.83 -14.24 -13.06
C GLU A 41 3.39 -14.36 -13.54
N ASN A 42 2.47 -13.60 -12.98
CA ASN A 42 1.07 -13.59 -13.35
C ASN A 42 0.67 -12.41 -14.25
N GLY A 43 1.62 -11.69 -14.82
CA GLY A 43 1.37 -10.62 -15.79
C GLY A 43 0.77 -9.35 -15.18
N GLY A 44 1.04 -9.07 -13.88
CA GLY A 44 0.57 -7.85 -13.24
C GLY A 44 1.15 -6.60 -13.88
N GLU A 45 0.28 -5.63 -14.17
CA GLU A 45 0.62 -4.36 -14.81
C GLU A 45 1.01 -3.28 -13.80
N GLY A 46 0.90 -3.60 -12.49
CA GLY A 46 1.25 -2.69 -11.41
C GLY A 46 0.88 -3.26 -10.04
N VAL A 47 1.13 -2.47 -9.01
CA VAL A 47 0.65 -2.70 -7.66
C VAL A 47 -0.50 -1.74 -7.38
N GLY A 48 -1.72 -2.27 -7.30
CA GLY A 48 -2.92 -1.49 -7.01
C GLY A 48 -3.11 -1.21 -5.53
N LEU A 49 -2.49 -2.02 -4.67
CA LEU A 49 -2.48 -1.81 -3.23
C LEU A 49 -1.24 -2.45 -2.60
N PHE A 50 -0.34 -1.63 -2.10
CA PHE A 50 0.68 -2.07 -1.15
C PHE A 50 0.20 -1.76 0.28
N ARG A 51 -0.04 -2.82 1.04
CA ARG A 51 -0.51 -2.76 2.43
C ARG A 51 0.68 -2.59 3.36
N THR A 52 0.93 -1.36 3.78
CA THR A 52 2.12 -0.99 4.58
C THR A 52 2.04 -1.40 6.05
N GLU A 53 0.87 -1.77 6.55
CA GLU A 53 0.70 -2.20 7.94
C GLU A 53 1.58 -3.38 8.32
N PHE A 54 1.92 -4.26 7.37
CA PHE A 54 2.83 -5.38 7.63
C PHE A 54 4.22 -4.93 8.09
N LEU A 55 4.73 -3.79 7.59
CA LEU A 55 5.99 -3.22 8.05
C LEU A 55 5.98 -2.83 9.53
N TYR A 56 4.82 -2.46 10.04
CA TYR A 56 4.62 -2.06 11.43
C TYR A 56 4.33 -3.25 12.34
N MET A 57 3.87 -4.37 11.79
CA MET A 57 3.52 -5.59 12.54
C MET A 57 4.70 -6.55 12.70
N GLU A 58 5.74 -6.41 11.89
CA GLU A 58 6.91 -7.30 11.91
C GLU A 58 7.89 -7.00 13.05
N SER A 59 7.76 -5.88 13.74
CA SER A 59 8.65 -5.44 14.81
C SER A 59 7.85 -4.93 16.01
N ALA A 60 8.42 -5.09 17.21
CA ALA A 60 7.90 -4.47 18.43
C ALA A 60 8.07 -2.93 18.45
N GLU A 61 8.96 -2.40 17.61
CA GLU A 61 9.21 -0.96 17.47
C GLU A 61 8.64 -0.44 16.14
N LEU A 62 8.31 0.87 16.12
CA LEU A 62 7.89 1.52 14.90
C LEU A 62 9.03 1.54 13.86
N PRO A 63 8.74 1.23 12.59
CA PRO A 63 9.76 1.25 11.55
C PRO A 63 10.28 2.68 11.35
N THR A 64 11.58 2.85 11.29
CA THR A 64 12.24 4.13 11.01
C THR A 64 11.96 4.62 9.60
N GLU A 65 12.22 5.89 9.32
CA GLU A 65 12.13 6.46 7.97
C GLU A 65 13.00 5.66 6.98
N GLU A 66 14.23 5.28 7.39
CA GLU A 66 15.16 4.56 6.54
C GLU A 66 14.67 3.14 6.22
N GLN A 67 14.20 2.41 7.22
CA GLN A 67 13.64 1.07 7.00
C GLN A 67 12.45 1.09 6.04
N GLN A 68 11.56 2.06 6.20
CA GLN A 68 10.43 2.24 5.29
C GLN A 68 10.88 2.62 3.88
N PHE A 69 11.82 3.56 3.77
CA PHE A 69 12.37 4.01 2.51
C PHE A 69 12.97 2.86 1.69
N GLU A 70 13.80 2.01 2.31
CA GLU A 70 14.42 0.88 1.60
C GLU A 70 13.36 -0.10 1.05
N VAL A 71 12.31 -0.39 1.82
CA VAL A 71 11.24 -1.27 1.35
C VAL A 71 10.44 -0.64 0.20
N TYR A 72 10.10 0.65 0.29
CA TYR A 72 9.36 1.32 -0.77
C TYR A 72 10.19 1.44 -2.05
N LYS A 73 11.47 1.73 -1.92
CA LYS A 73 12.42 1.76 -3.02
C LYS A 73 12.52 0.40 -3.71
N GLU A 74 12.72 -0.68 -2.95
CA GLU A 74 12.78 -2.05 -3.48
C GLU A 74 11.54 -2.40 -4.30
N VAL A 75 10.35 -2.04 -3.80
CA VAL A 75 9.09 -2.30 -4.52
C VAL A 75 9.00 -1.47 -5.81
N LEU A 76 9.36 -0.18 -5.76
CA LEU A 76 9.31 0.71 -6.92
C LEU A 76 10.29 0.29 -8.01
N GLU A 77 11.54 0.02 -7.65
CA GLU A 77 12.55 -0.50 -8.57
C GLU A 77 12.13 -1.86 -9.14
N GLY A 78 11.60 -2.74 -8.28
CA GLY A 78 11.12 -4.05 -8.68
C GLY A 78 9.95 -4.02 -9.67
N MET A 79 9.15 -2.96 -9.69
CA MET A 79 8.05 -2.80 -10.65
C MET A 79 8.46 -2.14 -11.97
N GLU A 80 9.72 -1.72 -12.12
CA GLU A 80 10.30 -1.30 -13.43
C GLU A 80 9.49 -0.18 -14.12
N GLY A 81 9.08 0.83 -13.36
CA GLY A 81 8.29 1.97 -13.84
C GLY A 81 6.79 1.73 -13.96
N LYS A 82 6.30 0.53 -13.66
CA LYS A 82 4.86 0.28 -13.54
C LYS A 82 4.30 0.94 -12.27
N PRO A 83 3.01 1.34 -12.26
CA PRO A 83 2.43 2.06 -11.12
C PRO A 83 2.43 1.23 -9.83
N VAL A 84 2.75 1.89 -8.72
CA VAL A 84 2.68 1.33 -7.38
C VAL A 84 1.86 2.24 -6.48
N VAL A 85 0.67 1.79 -6.11
CA VAL A 85 -0.18 2.48 -5.14
C VAL A 85 0.18 2.03 -3.74
N VAL A 86 0.80 2.91 -2.96
CA VAL A 86 1.15 2.65 -1.56
C VAL A 86 0.08 3.27 -0.66
N ARG A 87 -0.59 2.43 0.12
CA ARG A 87 -1.55 2.90 1.13
C ARG A 87 -0.81 3.31 2.40
N THR A 88 -1.07 4.53 2.87
CA THR A 88 -0.57 4.95 4.18
C THR A 88 -1.17 4.09 5.28
N LEU A 89 -0.57 4.13 6.47
CA LEU A 89 -0.89 3.28 7.60
C LEU A 89 -2.41 3.09 7.82
N ASP A 90 -2.87 1.84 7.79
CA ASP A 90 -4.26 1.45 8.06
C ASP A 90 -4.29 0.46 9.23
N ILE A 91 -4.08 0.99 10.44
CA ILE A 91 -4.07 0.28 11.71
C ILE A 91 -5.21 0.78 12.57
N GLY A 92 -5.70 -0.11 13.41
CA GLY A 92 -6.84 0.08 14.29
C GLY A 92 -7.93 -0.95 14.02
N GLY A 93 -8.95 -1.01 14.87
CA GLY A 93 -9.95 -2.05 14.80
C GLY A 93 -9.43 -3.39 15.32
N ASP A 94 -9.21 -4.33 14.41
CA ASP A 94 -8.71 -5.69 14.67
C ASP A 94 -7.17 -5.82 14.56
N LYS A 95 -6.49 -4.75 14.14
CA LYS A 95 -5.03 -4.73 13.97
C LYS A 95 -4.39 -3.89 15.06
N GLU A 96 -3.87 -4.57 16.06
CA GLU A 96 -3.10 -3.95 17.14
C GLU A 96 -1.60 -4.02 16.84
N ILE A 97 -0.88 -2.97 17.20
CA ILE A 97 0.59 -2.92 17.17
C ILE A 97 1.04 -2.51 18.56
N GLU A 98 1.93 -3.30 19.16
CA GLU A 98 2.43 -3.06 20.51
C GLU A 98 3.07 -1.67 20.67
N ALA A 99 3.70 -1.16 19.62
CA ALA A 99 4.34 0.16 19.60
C ALA A 99 3.36 1.35 19.53
N ILE A 100 2.07 1.09 19.29
CA ILE A 100 1.03 2.13 19.22
C ILE A 100 -0.05 1.83 20.25
N ASP A 101 -0.06 2.58 21.34
CA ASP A 101 -1.11 2.49 22.35
C ASP A 101 -2.41 3.09 21.76
N LEU A 102 -3.32 2.22 21.38
CA LEU A 102 -4.63 2.60 20.85
C LEU A 102 -5.68 2.55 21.97
N PRO A 103 -6.57 3.55 22.05
CA PRO A 103 -7.65 3.52 23.01
C PRO A 103 -8.56 2.34 22.73
N LYS A 104 -8.97 1.63 23.80
CA LYS A 104 -9.99 0.60 23.69
C LYS A 104 -11.35 1.24 23.47
N GLU A 105 -11.90 1.02 22.29
CA GLU A 105 -13.18 1.57 21.87
C GLU A 105 -14.25 0.47 21.78
N MET A 106 -15.52 0.81 21.99
CA MET A 106 -16.64 -0.15 21.87
C MET A 106 -16.85 -0.59 20.42
N ASN A 107 -16.58 0.28 19.47
CA ASN A 107 -16.66 0.02 18.03
C ASN A 107 -15.36 0.45 17.33
N PRO A 108 -14.27 -0.31 17.45
CA PRO A 108 -12.94 0.09 16.98
C PRO A 108 -12.89 0.41 15.49
N PHE A 109 -13.70 -0.26 14.66
CA PHE A 109 -13.77 -0.01 13.22
C PHE A 109 -14.32 1.38 12.86
N LEU A 110 -15.14 1.97 13.72
CA LEU A 110 -15.71 3.31 13.55
C LEU A 110 -14.90 4.39 14.27
N GLY A 111 -13.92 3.99 15.06
CA GLY A 111 -13.13 4.85 15.95
C GLY A 111 -11.86 5.40 15.32
N VAL A 112 -10.82 5.52 16.17
CA VAL A 112 -9.51 6.07 15.80
C VAL A 112 -8.70 5.01 15.09
N ARG A 113 -8.70 5.06 13.77
CA ARG A 113 -7.90 4.18 12.90
C ARG A 113 -7.47 4.88 11.62
N ALA A 114 -6.54 4.29 10.90
CA ALA A 114 -6.08 4.73 9.58
C ALA A 114 -5.74 6.22 9.56
N ILE A 115 -6.33 7.01 8.66
CA ILE A 115 -6.04 8.44 8.54
C ILE A 115 -6.37 9.23 9.82
N ARG A 116 -7.34 8.80 10.61
CA ARG A 116 -7.69 9.45 11.89
C ARG A 116 -6.57 9.26 12.91
N LEU A 117 -5.99 8.06 12.98
CA LEU A 117 -4.80 7.78 13.78
C LEU A 117 -3.61 8.60 13.30
N CYS A 118 -3.39 8.67 12.00
CA CYS A 118 -2.33 9.47 11.39
C CYS A 118 -2.44 10.96 11.75
N PHE A 119 -3.64 11.48 11.91
CA PHE A 119 -3.85 12.87 12.34
C PHE A 119 -3.62 13.10 13.83
N GLN A 120 -3.72 12.07 14.67
CA GLN A 120 -3.37 12.14 16.10
C GLN A 120 -1.88 11.88 16.33
N ARG A 121 -1.27 11.05 15.50
CA ARG A 121 0.14 10.67 15.55
C ARG A 121 0.84 11.16 14.28
N GLU A 122 0.89 12.48 14.13
CA GLU A 122 1.56 13.10 12.96
C GLU A 122 3.04 12.74 12.85
N ASP A 123 3.68 12.40 13.96
CA ASP A 123 5.06 11.89 13.99
C ASP A 123 5.20 10.63 13.12
N ILE A 124 4.32 9.64 13.29
CA ILE A 124 4.30 8.40 12.52
C ILE A 124 3.96 8.71 11.06
N PHE A 125 2.93 9.54 10.85
CA PHE A 125 2.46 9.86 9.50
C PHE A 125 3.53 10.60 8.68
N ARG A 126 4.20 11.60 9.26
CA ARG A 126 5.29 12.35 8.60
C ARG A 126 6.48 11.46 8.29
N THR A 127 6.86 10.55 9.20
CA THR A 127 7.93 9.57 8.97
C THR A 127 7.62 8.71 7.74
N GLN A 128 6.39 8.20 7.63
CA GLN A 128 5.97 7.41 6.46
C GLN A 128 5.96 8.23 5.18
N LEU A 129 5.37 9.44 5.20
CA LEU A 129 5.30 10.30 4.02
C LEU A 129 6.70 10.72 3.52
N ARG A 130 7.64 11.02 4.43
CA ARG A 130 9.02 11.33 4.05
C ARG A 130 9.71 10.14 3.39
N ALA A 131 9.54 8.94 3.93
CA ALA A 131 10.07 7.72 3.32
C ALA A 131 9.49 7.51 1.90
N LEU A 132 8.18 7.70 1.72
CA LEU A 132 7.51 7.60 0.42
C LEU A 132 8.01 8.65 -0.57
N LEU A 133 8.13 9.93 -0.15
CA LEU A 133 8.65 10.99 -1.01
C LEU A 133 10.10 10.73 -1.43
N ARG A 134 10.95 10.25 -0.53
CA ARG A 134 12.32 9.83 -0.87
C ARG A 134 12.31 8.70 -1.90
N ALA A 135 11.43 7.74 -1.74
CA ALA A 135 11.32 6.61 -2.65
C ALA A 135 10.73 6.97 -4.02
N SER A 136 9.98 8.07 -4.15
CA SER A 136 9.26 8.44 -5.37
C SER A 136 10.14 8.64 -6.61
N VAL A 137 11.44 8.89 -6.44
CA VAL A 137 12.40 9.04 -7.55
C VAL A 137 12.77 7.71 -8.22
N TYR A 138 12.38 6.57 -7.62
CA TYR A 138 12.72 5.23 -8.09
C TYR A 138 11.61 4.55 -8.91
N GLY A 139 10.43 5.19 -9.10
CA GLY A 139 9.35 4.63 -9.91
C GLY A 139 8.06 5.46 -9.88
N ASP A 140 6.99 4.96 -10.50
CA ASP A 140 5.65 5.60 -10.50
C ASP A 140 4.95 5.34 -9.16
N LEU A 141 5.25 6.16 -8.16
CA LEU A 141 4.62 6.11 -6.84
C LEU A 141 3.30 6.86 -6.83
N ARG A 142 2.27 6.19 -6.33
CA ARG A 142 0.97 6.78 -6.02
C ARG A 142 0.64 6.55 -4.55
N ILE A 143 0.25 7.59 -3.83
CA ILE A 143 -0.06 7.51 -2.39
C ILE A 143 -1.57 7.46 -2.20
N MET A 144 -2.06 6.43 -1.49
CA MET A 144 -3.47 6.31 -1.10
C MET A 144 -3.64 6.62 0.38
N PHE A 145 -4.53 7.54 0.70
CA PHE A 145 -4.96 7.81 2.07
C PHE A 145 -6.21 6.99 2.38
N PRO A 146 -6.13 6.03 3.34
CA PRO A 146 -7.27 5.18 3.69
C PRO A 146 -8.33 5.92 4.50
N MET A 147 -9.58 5.48 4.39
CA MET A 147 -10.71 5.92 5.22
C MET A 147 -11.02 7.42 5.16
N ILE A 148 -10.74 8.08 4.07
CA ILE A 148 -11.17 9.46 3.84
C ILE A 148 -12.71 9.48 3.69
N ALA A 149 -13.39 10.16 4.60
CA ALA A 149 -14.85 10.32 4.61
C ALA A 149 -15.28 11.74 4.20
N ALA A 150 -14.41 12.74 4.34
CA ALA A 150 -14.71 14.12 4.05
C ALA A 150 -13.57 14.83 3.29
N LEU A 151 -13.93 15.82 2.47
CA LEU A 151 -12.96 16.61 1.70
C LEU A 151 -11.92 17.31 2.61
N GLY A 152 -12.33 17.71 3.81
CA GLY A 152 -11.42 18.33 4.81
C GLY A 152 -10.29 17.40 5.24
N GLU A 153 -10.58 16.11 5.41
CA GLU A 153 -9.56 15.09 5.76
C GLU A 153 -8.55 14.92 4.64
N PHE A 154 -9.03 14.84 3.39
CA PHE A 154 -8.14 14.76 2.23
C PHE A 154 -7.23 16.00 2.11
N ARG A 155 -7.81 17.19 2.27
CA ARG A 155 -7.04 18.44 2.24
C ARG A 155 -6.00 18.50 3.36
N LYS A 156 -6.35 18.04 4.57
CA LYS A 156 -5.42 17.97 5.70
C LYS A 156 -4.28 16.99 5.40
N ALA A 157 -4.60 15.77 4.95
CA ALA A 157 -3.59 14.77 4.62
C ALA A 157 -2.62 15.27 3.53
N LYS A 158 -3.17 15.87 2.45
CA LYS A 158 -2.38 16.47 1.37
C LYS A 158 -1.55 17.67 1.84
N GLY A 159 -2.03 18.43 2.82
CA GLY A 159 -1.29 19.58 3.39
C GLY A 159 -0.12 19.16 4.30
N ILE A 160 -0.15 17.92 4.84
CA ILE A 160 0.97 17.36 5.60
C ILE A 160 2.03 16.78 4.67
N LEU A 161 1.63 16.23 3.51
CA LEU A 161 2.50 15.75 2.44
C LEU A 161 3.28 16.90 1.79
#